data_7c832009b2fe3e5bb7cd4fe9ce5358d8
#
_entry.id   7c832009b2fe3e5bb7cd4fe9ce5358d8
#
_cell.length_a   1.000
_cell.length_b   1.000
_cell.length_c   1.000
_cell.angle_alpha   90.00
_cell.angle_beta   90.00
_cell.angle_gamma   90.00
#
_symmetry.space_group_name_H-M   'P 1'
#
loop_
_entity.id
_entity.type
_entity.pdbx_description
1 polymer ?
#
loop_
_entity_poly.entity_id
_entity_poly.type
_entity_poly.pdbx_seq_one_letter_code
_entity_poly.pdbx_strand_id
1 'polypeptide(L)'
;KEQTDNELFPKENEDLYPGDYIIQIAKNIINDNKGLDFKNFDKISDQLTILAVNESIKIIKSNLKNIGIVHDKFQSEREIVNNNEVQKTVDKLIKKKFVYKGKIKAPEGEDKKNWVEREQLLFKSTDFGDDKDRALQKSDNSWTYFAGDVAYHENKLNRKYDTCLLYTSPSPRDETK
;
A
#
# COMPACT_ATOMS: atom_id res chain seq x y z
N LYS A 1 14.33 -18.70 -0.70
CA LYS A 1 14.91 -19.78 0.14
C LYS A 1 14.75 -21.16 -0.51
N GLU A 2 13.54 -21.56 -0.91
CA GLU A 2 13.32 -22.88 -1.54
C GLU A 2 14.26 -23.13 -2.73
N GLN A 3 14.51 -22.13 -3.58
CA GLN A 3 15.36 -22.26 -4.75
C GLN A 3 16.86 -22.22 -4.45
N THR A 4 17.27 -21.80 -3.26
CA THR A 4 18.69 -21.68 -2.87
C THR A 4 19.12 -22.66 -1.78
N ASP A 5 18.22 -22.97 -0.87
CA ASP A 5 18.53 -23.75 0.34
C ASP A 5 17.76 -25.08 0.42
N ASN A 6 16.95 -25.40 -0.60
CA ASN A 6 16.03 -26.55 -0.64
C ASN A 6 15.03 -26.59 0.53
N GLU A 7 14.78 -25.45 1.17
CA GLU A 7 13.70 -25.33 2.15
C GLU A 7 12.35 -25.41 1.45
N LEU A 8 11.47 -26.29 1.89
CA LEU A 8 10.14 -26.39 1.35
C LEU A 8 9.35 -25.10 1.64
N PHE A 9 8.65 -24.61 0.64
CA PHE A 9 7.73 -23.48 0.82
C PHE A 9 6.62 -23.92 1.79
N PRO A 10 6.37 -23.16 2.89
CA PRO A 10 5.35 -23.50 3.87
C PRO A 10 3.96 -23.25 3.29
N LYS A 11 3.43 -24.22 2.55
CA LYS A 11 2.14 -24.11 1.83
C LYS A 11 0.94 -23.89 2.74
N GLU A 12 1.05 -24.24 4.01
CA GLU A 12 0.00 -24.13 5.01
C GLU A 12 0.03 -22.79 5.77
N ASN A 13 1.00 -21.92 5.46
CA ASN A 13 1.06 -20.61 6.10
C ASN A 13 0.13 -19.63 5.36
N GLU A 14 -1.02 -19.33 5.98
CA GLU A 14 -2.04 -18.41 5.45
C GLU A 14 -1.52 -16.98 5.23
N ASP A 15 -0.43 -16.60 5.88
CA ASP A 15 0.20 -15.30 5.72
C ASP A 15 1.06 -15.18 4.44
N LEU A 16 1.32 -16.29 3.77
CA LEU A 16 2.12 -16.32 2.55
C LEU A 16 1.25 -16.37 1.30
N TYR A 17 1.58 -15.55 0.33
CA TYR A 17 0.87 -15.49 -0.94
C TYR A 17 1.12 -16.78 -1.76
N PRO A 18 0.12 -17.66 -1.96
CA PRO A 18 0.28 -18.86 -2.75
C PRO A 18 0.22 -18.53 -4.24
N GLY A 19 1.18 -19.02 -5.03
CA GLY A 19 1.10 -18.88 -6.47
C GLY A 19 2.38 -19.34 -7.18
N ASP A 20 2.24 -20.18 -8.19
CA ASP A 20 3.37 -20.73 -8.95
C ASP A 20 4.20 -19.64 -9.66
N TYR A 21 3.59 -18.49 -9.98
CA TYR A 21 4.29 -17.35 -10.55
C TYR A 21 5.40 -16.79 -9.65
N ILE A 22 5.27 -16.94 -8.33
CA ILE A 22 6.32 -16.54 -7.36
C ILE A 22 7.60 -17.37 -7.56
N ILE A 23 7.45 -18.66 -7.87
CA ILE A 23 8.59 -19.54 -8.17
C ILE A 23 9.32 -19.04 -9.42
N GLN A 24 8.59 -18.63 -10.44
CA GLN A 24 9.19 -18.10 -11.66
C GLN A 24 9.90 -16.77 -11.41
N ILE A 25 9.28 -15.87 -10.62
CA ILE A 25 9.92 -14.61 -10.18
C ILE A 25 11.23 -14.91 -9.45
N ALA A 26 11.22 -15.84 -8.49
CA ALA A 26 12.42 -16.20 -7.74
C ALA A 26 13.54 -16.72 -8.65
N LYS A 27 13.21 -17.60 -9.61
CA LYS A 27 14.17 -18.11 -10.60
C LYS A 27 14.77 -17.00 -11.47
N ASN A 28 13.95 -16.08 -11.95
CA ASN A 28 14.42 -14.94 -12.74
C ASN A 28 15.38 -14.09 -11.93
N ILE A 29 15.01 -13.73 -10.70
CA ILE A 29 15.85 -12.91 -9.82
C ILE A 29 17.20 -13.58 -9.55
N ILE A 30 17.22 -14.88 -9.25
CA ILE A 30 18.46 -15.63 -9.01
C ILE A 30 19.34 -15.65 -10.26
N ASN A 31 18.76 -15.91 -11.41
CA ASN A 31 19.49 -15.99 -12.67
C ASN A 31 20.11 -14.64 -13.09
N ASP A 32 19.37 -13.57 -12.90
CA ASP A 32 19.78 -12.22 -13.33
C ASP A 32 20.72 -11.54 -12.34
N ASN A 33 20.78 -12.03 -11.09
CA ASN A 33 21.57 -11.41 -10.01
C ASN A 33 22.55 -12.41 -9.36
N LYS A 34 23.35 -13.10 -10.16
CA LYS A 34 24.32 -14.12 -9.70
C LYS A 34 25.35 -13.64 -8.68
N GLY A 35 25.54 -12.32 -8.55
CA GLY A 35 26.44 -11.72 -7.58
C GLY A 35 25.82 -11.52 -6.19
N LEU A 36 24.52 -11.77 -5.99
CA LEU A 36 23.88 -11.64 -4.69
C LEU A 36 24.05 -12.90 -3.85
N ASP A 37 24.34 -12.70 -2.56
CA ASP A 37 24.36 -13.77 -1.57
C ASP A 37 22.95 -14.06 -1.06
N PHE A 38 22.22 -14.88 -1.79
CA PHE A 38 20.85 -15.26 -1.43
C PHE A 38 20.74 -16.08 -0.13
N LYS A 39 21.86 -16.60 0.40
CA LYS A 39 21.87 -17.31 1.71
C LYS A 39 21.77 -16.35 2.89
N ASN A 40 22.12 -15.08 2.69
CA ASN A 40 22.07 -14.06 3.73
C ASN A 40 20.86 -13.14 3.51
N PHE A 41 19.66 -13.69 3.74
CA PHE A 41 18.40 -13.00 3.48
C PHE A 41 18.31 -11.62 4.15
N ASP A 42 18.72 -11.52 5.42
CA ASP A 42 18.60 -10.26 6.19
C ASP A 42 19.37 -9.10 5.54
N LYS A 43 20.52 -9.40 4.92
CA LYS A 43 21.32 -8.39 4.23
C LYS A 43 20.76 -7.93 2.91
N ILE A 44 20.01 -8.79 2.23
CA ILE A 44 19.50 -8.51 0.88
C ILE A 44 18.00 -8.26 0.84
N SER A 45 17.29 -8.33 1.97
CA SER A 45 15.82 -8.27 2.04
C SER A 45 15.23 -7.06 1.32
N ASP A 46 15.79 -5.86 1.54
CA ASP A 46 15.35 -4.63 0.86
C ASP A 46 15.59 -4.67 -0.65
N GLN A 47 16.77 -5.14 -1.05
CA GLN A 47 17.11 -5.28 -2.46
C GLN A 47 16.25 -6.36 -3.12
N LEU A 48 16.03 -7.48 -2.44
CA LEU A 48 15.17 -8.57 -2.92
C LEU A 48 13.73 -8.10 -3.08
N THR A 49 13.22 -7.29 -2.15
CA THR A 49 11.89 -6.69 -2.26
C THR A 49 11.77 -5.84 -3.52
N ILE A 50 12.74 -4.99 -3.81
CA ILE A 50 12.75 -4.16 -5.03
C ILE A 50 12.75 -5.03 -6.28
N LEU A 51 13.60 -6.05 -6.33
CA LEU A 51 13.69 -6.97 -7.46
C LEU A 51 12.38 -7.74 -7.67
N ALA A 52 11.78 -8.23 -6.57
CA ALA A 52 10.52 -8.97 -6.65
C ALA A 52 9.36 -8.09 -7.14
N VAL A 53 9.26 -6.85 -6.66
CA VAL A 53 8.27 -5.89 -7.15
C VAL A 53 8.48 -5.59 -8.63
N ASN A 54 9.71 -5.39 -9.08
CA ASN A 54 10.01 -5.11 -10.48
C ASN A 54 9.62 -6.29 -11.39
N GLU A 55 9.93 -7.54 -10.99
CA GLU A 55 9.49 -8.72 -11.74
C GLU A 55 7.96 -8.86 -11.77
N SER A 56 7.29 -8.61 -10.64
CA SER A 56 5.83 -8.62 -10.58
C SER A 56 5.20 -7.57 -11.51
N ILE A 57 5.75 -6.37 -11.55
CA ILE A 57 5.30 -5.29 -12.46
C ILE A 57 5.49 -5.68 -13.93
N LYS A 58 6.56 -6.40 -14.29
CA LYS A 58 6.72 -6.93 -15.66
C LYS A 58 5.58 -7.87 -16.05
N ILE A 59 5.20 -8.78 -15.14
CA ILE A 59 4.08 -9.70 -15.35
C ILE A 59 2.77 -8.93 -15.51
N ILE A 60 2.50 -7.96 -14.61
CA ILE A 60 1.30 -7.12 -14.66
C ILE A 60 1.24 -6.36 -15.99
N LYS A 61 2.33 -5.73 -16.42
CA LYS A 61 2.39 -5.02 -17.71
C LYS A 61 2.12 -5.93 -18.89
N SER A 62 2.67 -7.15 -18.88
CA SER A 62 2.44 -8.13 -19.93
C SER A 62 0.98 -8.56 -19.99
N ASN A 63 0.38 -8.87 -18.83
CA ASN A 63 -1.01 -9.30 -18.75
C ASN A 63 -1.97 -8.18 -19.20
N LEU A 64 -1.73 -6.95 -18.75
CA LEU A 64 -2.53 -5.79 -19.18
C LEU A 64 -2.42 -5.57 -20.70
N LYS A 65 -1.21 -5.66 -21.25
CA LYS A 65 -0.99 -5.53 -22.70
C LYS A 65 -1.77 -6.59 -23.49
N ASN A 66 -1.86 -7.82 -23.00
CA ASN A 66 -2.60 -8.90 -23.65
C ASN A 66 -4.11 -8.61 -23.79
N ILE A 67 -4.67 -7.78 -22.91
CA ILE A 67 -6.06 -7.31 -22.98
C ILE A 67 -6.18 -5.89 -23.54
N GLY A 68 -5.12 -5.38 -24.19
CA GLY A 68 -5.12 -4.08 -24.86
C GLY A 68 -4.93 -2.88 -23.94
N ILE A 69 -4.56 -3.07 -22.67
CA ILE A 69 -4.35 -1.99 -21.71
C ILE A 69 -2.85 -1.68 -21.59
N VAL A 70 -2.49 -0.43 -21.84
CA VAL A 70 -1.12 0.07 -21.68
C VAL A 70 -1.15 1.29 -20.75
N HIS A 71 -0.47 1.17 -19.59
CA HIS A 71 -0.34 2.28 -18.66
C HIS A 71 0.99 3.01 -18.88
N ASP A 72 0.92 4.34 -18.92
CA ASP A 72 2.10 5.20 -19.08
C ASP A 72 2.92 5.27 -17.78
N LYS A 73 2.25 5.15 -16.63
CA LYS A 73 2.89 5.30 -15.32
C LYS A 73 2.40 4.26 -14.31
N PHE A 74 3.37 3.62 -13.67
CA PHE A 74 3.19 2.85 -12.44
C PHE A 74 3.81 3.63 -11.29
N GLN A 75 3.01 3.94 -10.28
CA GLN A 75 3.48 4.71 -9.11
C GLN A 75 3.71 3.76 -7.94
N SER A 76 4.90 3.84 -7.36
CA SER A 76 5.23 3.12 -6.14
C SER A 76 4.67 3.87 -4.91
N GLU A 77 3.94 3.17 -4.05
CA GLU A 77 3.52 3.70 -2.75
C GLU A 77 4.73 4.01 -1.86
N ARG A 78 5.77 3.17 -1.90
CA ARG A 78 7.04 3.40 -1.19
C ARG A 78 7.70 4.73 -1.59
N GLU A 79 7.63 5.11 -2.87
CA GLU A 79 8.15 6.41 -3.32
C GLU A 79 7.38 7.59 -2.71
N ILE A 80 6.05 7.50 -2.64
CA ILE A 80 5.21 8.54 -2.02
C ILE A 80 5.59 8.73 -0.56
N VAL A 81 5.80 7.64 0.17
CA VAL A 81 6.21 7.67 1.59
C VAL A 81 7.63 8.22 1.74
N ASN A 82 8.60 7.68 0.98
CA ASN A 82 10.00 8.08 1.08
C ASN A 82 10.26 9.54 0.67
N ASN A 83 9.45 10.08 -0.23
CA ASN A 83 9.51 11.48 -0.65
C ASN A 83 8.80 12.43 0.32
N ASN A 84 8.31 11.92 1.46
CA ASN A 84 7.51 12.66 2.43
C ASN A 84 6.24 13.32 1.83
N GLU A 85 5.69 12.75 0.75
CA GLU A 85 4.49 13.31 0.11
C GLU A 85 3.29 13.24 1.05
N VAL A 86 3.18 12.17 1.85
CA VAL A 86 2.10 12.03 2.85
C VAL A 86 2.16 13.17 3.87
N GLN A 87 3.32 13.42 4.48
CA GLN A 87 3.49 14.51 5.44
C GLN A 87 3.15 15.87 4.83
N LYS A 88 3.67 16.15 3.63
CA LYS A 88 3.41 17.41 2.91
C LYS A 88 1.92 17.62 2.63
N THR A 89 1.23 16.55 2.23
CA THR A 89 -0.22 16.60 1.96
C THR A 89 -1.00 16.85 3.24
N VAL A 90 -0.69 16.13 4.31
CA VAL A 90 -1.33 16.32 5.61
C VAL A 90 -1.11 17.73 6.15
N ASP A 91 0.10 18.27 6.04
CA ASP A 91 0.41 19.66 6.45
C ASP A 91 -0.44 20.69 5.69
N LYS A 92 -0.66 20.47 4.38
CA LYS A 92 -1.56 21.31 3.59
C LYS A 92 -3.01 21.24 4.08
N LEU A 93 -3.48 20.03 4.40
CA LEU A 93 -4.83 19.82 4.92
C LEU A 93 -5.02 20.43 6.30
N ILE A 94 -4.00 20.37 7.17
CA ILE A 94 -3.99 21.06 8.48
C ILE A 94 -4.12 22.57 8.27
N LYS A 95 -3.30 23.16 7.39
CA LYS A 95 -3.38 24.60 7.07
C LYS A 95 -4.75 25.02 6.54
N LYS A 96 -5.41 24.13 5.79
CA LYS A 96 -6.78 24.34 5.29
C LYS A 96 -7.88 24.02 6.31
N LYS A 97 -7.53 23.61 7.54
CA LYS A 97 -8.44 23.24 8.63
C LYS A 97 -9.32 22.01 8.34
N PHE A 98 -8.93 21.17 7.40
CA PHE A 98 -9.59 19.88 7.12
C PHE A 98 -9.08 18.75 8.00
N VAL A 99 -8.00 18.97 8.75
CA VAL A 99 -7.40 18.01 9.68
C VAL A 99 -7.30 18.64 11.05
N TYR A 100 -7.62 17.88 12.08
CA TYR A 100 -7.55 18.29 13.48
C TYR A 100 -7.05 17.15 14.36
N LYS A 101 -6.66 17.44 15.59
CA LYS A 101 -6.38 16.44 16.63
C LYS A 101 -7.67 16.10 17.35
N GLY A 102 -7.98 14.82 17.41
CA GLY A 102 -9.18 14.33 18.05
C GLY A 102 -9.07 12.86 18.43
N LYS A 103 -10.13 12.33 19.03
CA LYS A 103 -10.23 10.94 19.46
C LYS A 103 -11.31 10.24 18.66
N ILE A 104 -11.04 9.03 18.21
CA ILE A 104 -12.04 8.16 17.58
C ILE A 104 -12.53 7.15 18.60
N LYS A 105 -13.83 6.87 18.59
CA LYS A 105 -14.43 5.79 19.38
C LYS A 105 -13.95 4.44 18.84
N ALA A 106 -13.93 3.43 19.72
CA ALA A 106 -13.61 2.07 19.30
C ALA A 106 -14.51 1.62 18.12
N PRO A 107 -13.96 0.91 17.12
CA PRO A 107 -14.76 0.31 16.07
C PRO A 107 -15.86 -0.57 16.65
N GLU A 108 -17.05 -0.54 16.05
CA GLU A 108 -18.11 -1.45 16.42
C GLU A 108 -17.73 -2.87 15.96
N GLY A 109 -17.74 -3.84 16.88
CA GLY A 109 -17.45 -5.25 16.59
C GLY A 109 -16.03 -5.72 16.88
N GLU A 110 -15.09 -4.85 17.23
CA GLU A 110 -13.77 -5.26 17.72
C GLU A 110 -13.77 -5.39 19.26
N ASP A 111 -12.85 -6.24 19.76
CA ASP A 111 -12.73 -6.51 21.20
C ASP A 111 -12.34 -5.21 21.93
N LYS A 112 -13.34 -4.54 22.52
CA LYS A 112 -13.19 -3.26 23.24
C LYS A 112 -12.19 -3.31 24.39
N LYS A 113 -11.77 -4.51 24.82
CA LYS A 113 -10.86 -4.72 25.95
C LYS A 113 -9.45 -4.19 25.72
N ASN A 114 -9.02 -4.09 24.46
CA ASN A 114 -7.67 -3.63 24.10
C ASN A 114 -7.67 -2.24 23.44
N TRP A 115 -8.83 -1.59 23.31
CA TRP A 115 -8.90 -0.27 22.71
C TRP A 115 -8.52 0.81 23.71
N VAL A 116 -7.47 1.55 23.40
CA VAL A 116 -7.06 2.75 24.18
C VAL A 116 -7.44 3.99 23.39
N GLU A 117 -8.34 4.77 23.96
CA GLU A 117 -8.71 6.06 23.40
C GLU A 117 -7.51 7.02 23.45
N ARG A 118 -7.13 7.61 22.32
CA ARG A 118 -5.99 8.49 22.20
C ARG A 118 -6.23 9.60 21.19
N GLU A 119 -5.52 10.70 21.35
CA GLU A 119 -5.48 11.74 20.34
C GLU A 119 -4.69 11.29 19.11
N GLN A 120 -5.25 11.58 17.95
CA GLN A 120 -4.63 11.30 16.65
C GLN A 120 -5.07 12.36 15.64
N LEU A 121 -4.37 12.43 14.50
CA LEU A 121 -4.77 13.31 13.42
C LEU A 121 -5.97 12.71 12.69
N LEU A 122 -7.05 13.49 12.60
CA LEU A 122 -8.31 13.13 11.96
C LEU A 122 -8.60 14.04 10.78
N PHE A 123 -8.98 13.45 9.66
CA PHE A 123 -9.53 14.17 8.53
C PHE A 123 -11.05 14.29 8.70
N LYS A 124 -11.59 15.49 8.47
CA LYS A 124 -13.02 15.82 8.59
C LYS A 124 -13.81 15.24 7.41
N SER A 125 -13.84 13.94 7.28
CA SER A 125 -14.57 13.28 6.19
C SER A 125 -16.08 13.42 6.34
N THR A 126 -16.59 13.65 7.55
CA THR A 126 -18.01 13.95 7.79
C THR A 126 -18.48 15.24 7.11
N ASP A 127 -17.61 16.24 6.96
CA ASP A 127 -17.91 17.47 6.21
C ASP A 127 -18.17 17.18 4.70
N PHE A 128 -17.80 16.00 4.23
CA PHE A 128 -17.93 15.54 2.85
C PHE A 128 -18.89 14.36 2.68
N GLY A 129 -19.69 14.04 3.71
CA GLY A 129 -20.75 13.03 3.62
C GLY A 129 -20.37 11.63 4.09
N ASP A 130 -19.20 11.46 4.70
CA ASP A 130 -18.81 10.19 5.34
C ASP A 130 -19.56 10.00 6.68
N ASP A 131 -19.63 8.77 7.18
CA ASP A 131 -20.29 8.42 8.44
C ASP A 131 -19.46 8.84 9.67
N LYS A 132 -18.14 8.98 9.51
CA LYS A 132 -17.21 9.36 10.58
C LYS A 132 -15.94 9.97 10.02
N ASP A 133 -15.27 10.77 10.84
CA ASP A 133 -13.94 11.30 10.51
C ASP A 133 -12.90 10.18 10.48
N ARG A 134 -11.94 10.27 9.55
CA ARG A 134 -10.96 9.23 9.28
C ARG A 134 -9.60 9.53 9.87
N ALA A 135 -9.00 8.53 10.54
CA ALA A 135 -7.66 8.65 11.09
C ALA A 135 -6.61 8.72 9.98
N LEU A 136 -5.69 9.67 10.10
CA LEU A 136 -4.52 9.79 9.24
C LEU A 136 -3.27 9.13 9.85
N GLN A 137 -3.24 8.93 11.18
CA GLN A 137 -2.13 8.31 11.89
C GLN A 137 -2.58 7.12 12.73
N LYS A 138 -1.71 6.11 12.82
CA LYS A 138 -1.86 4.95 13.71
C LYS A 138 -1.32 5.26 15.11
N SER A 139 -1.38 4.24 16.02
CA SER A 139 -0.90 4.36 17.41
C SER A 139 0.58 4.64 17.56
N ASP A 140 1.36 4.14 16.64
CA ASP A 140 2.81 4.29 16.58
C ASP A 140 3.26 5.55 15.80
N ASN A 141 2.31 6.47 15.51
CA ASN A 141 2.49 7.66 14.66
C ASN A 141 2.81 7.34 13.19
N SER A 142 2.79 6.10 12.75
CA SER A 142 2.87 5.80 11.32
C SER A 142 1.58 6.22 10.60
N TRP A 143 1.69 6.43 9.29
CA TRP A 143 0.55 6.80 8.46
C TRP A 143 -0.41 5.63 8.27
N THR A 144 -1.70 5.93 8.23
CA THR A 144 -2.73 4.97 7.80
C THR A 144 -2.69 4.81 6.28
N TYR A 145 -3.29 3.74 5.77
CA TYR A 145 -3.52 3.58 4.32
C TYR A 145 -4.30 4.77 3.75
N PHE A 146 -5.31 5.25 4.48
CA PHE A 146 -6.09 6.41 4.07
C PHE A 146 -5.22 7.67 3.85
N ALA A 147 -4.25 7.94 4.72
CA ALA A 147 -3.32 9.05 4.53
C ALA A 147 -2.45 8.87 3.27
N GLY A 148 -2.01 7.64 2.99
CA GLY A 148 -1.30 7.28 1.76
C GLY A 148 -2.15 7.53 0.51
N ASP A 149 -3.41 7.11 0.54
CA ASP A 149 -4.34 7.32 -0.57
C ASP A 149 -4.60 8.81 -0.83
N VAL A 150 -4.81 9.61 0.21
CA VAL A 150 -4.98 11.07 0.07
C VAL A 150 -3.76 11.71 -0.59
N ALA A 151 -2.54 11.35 -0.17
CA ALA A 151 -1.31 11.83 -0.79
C ALA A 151 -1.18 11.36 -2.24
N TYR A 152 -1.58 10.13 -2.53
CA TYR A 152 -1.56 9.62 -3.89
C TYR A 152 -2.57 10.34 -4.80
N HIS A 153 -3.74 10.70 -4.28
CA HIS A 153 -4.70 11.52 -5.02
C HIS A 153 -4.13 12.91 -5.33
N GLU A 154 -3.49 13.57 -4.36
CA GLU A 154 -2.79 14.83 -4.62
C GLU A 154 -1.69 14.67 -5.69
N ASN A 155 -0.91 13.60 -5.62
CA ASN A 155 0.11 13.27 -6.62
C ASN A 155 -0.51 13.14 -8.02
N LYS A 156 -1.67 12.47 -8.15
CA LYS A 156 -2.40 12.36 -9.43
C LYS A 156 -2.81 13.74 -9.98
N LEU A 157 -3.40 14.58 -9.14
CA LEU A 157 -3.84 15.92 -9.52
C LEU A 157 -2.66 16.81 -9.95
N ASN A 158 -1.50 16.64 -9.33
CA ASN A 158 -0.29 17.39 -9.66
C ASN A 158 0.35 16.97 -11.02
N ARG A 159 -0.12 15.89 -11.64
CA ARG A 159 0.37 15.45 -12.96
C ARG A 159 -0.09 16.33 -14.12
N LYS A 160 -0.96 17.30 -13.86
CA LYS A 160 -1.46 18.29 -14.84
C LYS A 160 -2.16 17.68 -16.08
N TYR A 161 -2.87 16.57 -15.88
CA TYR A 161 -3.81 16.09 -16.89
C TYR A 161 -5.08 16.95 -16.86
N ASP A 162 -5.67 17.20 -18.03
CA ASP A 162 -6.90 17.99 -18.16
C ASP A 162 -8.10 17.29 -17.52
N THR A 163 -8.10 15.95 -17.50
CA THR A 163 -9.19 15.14 -16.95
C THR A 163 -8.63 14.04 -16.03
N CYS A 164 -9.21 13.90 -14.85
CA CYS A 164 -8.92 12.82 -13.93
C CYS A 164 -10.20 12.02 -13.66
N LEU A 165 -10.23 10.78 -14.09
CA LEU A 165 -11.31 9.84 -13.79
C LEU A 165 -10.88 8.94 -12.63
N LEU A 166 -11.61 9.05 -11.51
CA LEU A 166 -11.45 8.18 -10.36
C LEU A 166 -12.56 7.15 -10.38
N TYR A 167 -12.18 5.89 -10.45
CA TYR A 167 -13.13 4.79 -10.46
C TYR A 167 -13.07 4.07 -9.12
N THR A 168 -14.23 3.96 -8.46
CA THR A 168 -14.40 3.14 -7.26
C THR A 168 -15.27 1.96 -7.62
N SER A 169 -14.80 0.74 -7.35
CA SER A 169 -15.66 -0.44 -7.43
C SER A 169 -16.33 -0.67 -6.08
N PRO A 170 -17.61 -1.08 -6.05
CA PRO A 170 -18.25 -1.47 -4.79
C PRO A 170 -17.48 -2.64 -4.17
N SER A 171 -17.17 -2.51 -2.87
CA SER A 171 -16.61 -3.62 -2.10
C SER A 171 -17.72 -4.65 -1.85
N PRO A 172 -17.44 -5.97 -1.83
CA PRO A 172 -18.41 -6.97 -1.39
C PRO A 172 -19.00 -6.71 0.01
N ARG A 173 -18.33 -5.87 0.83
CA ARG A 173 -18.84 -5.43 2.13
C ARG A 173 -19.89 -4.31 2.04
N ASP A 174 -19.97 -3.61 0.90
CA ASP A 174 -20.93 -2.52 0.70
C ASP A 174 -22.30 -3.03 0.26
N GLU A 175 -22.39 -4.28 -0.21
CA GLU A 175 -23.64 -4.92 -0.62
C GLU A 175 -24.48 -5.47 0.56
N THR A 176 -23.94 -5.39 1.77
CA THR A 176 -24.59 -5.91 3.01
C THR A 176 -25.18 -4.82 3.90
N LYS A 177 -25.43 -3.62 3.36
CA LYS A 177 -26.14 -2.54 4.09
C LYS A 177 -27.55 -2.33 3.54
#